data_2619cb189ea3b128ec1936d77693c8a3
#
_entry.id   2619cb189ea3b128ec1936d77693c8a3
#
_cell.length_a   1.000
_cell.length_b   1.000
_cell.length_c   1.000
_cell.angle_alpha   90.00
_cell.angle_beta   90.00
_cell.angle_gamma   90.00
#
_symmetry.space_group_name_H-M   'P 1'
#
loop_
_entity.id
_entity.type
_entity.pdbx_description
1 polymer ?
#
loop_
_entity_poly.entity_id
_entity_poly.type
_entity_poly.pdbx_seq_one_letter_code
_entity_poly.pdbx_strand_id
1 'polypeptide(L)'
;LVRSAQLDTDGYKDTLAIARAGAGVNNITVDKAAAAGICVFNTPGANANAVAELVFTVLGSYARNILPGIQFARETAPATGSDKELDEKVEKGKGKFAGFELAGKTLGVIGLGKIGVLVANLGVQHRMKVVAFDPFPSVDNIHQLEPSVQILKSMAQVAAVCDILSIHVPLSDKTRGIV
;
A
#
# COMPACT_ATOMS: atom_id res chain seq x y z
N LEU A 1 12.79 4.63 17.12
CA LEU A 1 13.94 4.85 16.20
C LEU A 1 15.22 4.57 16.97
N VAL A 2 15.90 3.46 16.69
CA VAL A 2 17.24 3.17 17.23
C VAL A 2 18.27 3.77 16.30
N ARG A 3 18.74 4.97 16.58
CA ARG A 3 19.74 5.68 15.78
C ARG A 3 21.16 5.38 16.28
N SER A 4 22.16 5.65 15.45
CA SER A 4 23.56 5.42 15.78
C SER A 4 23.99 6.06 17.11
N ALA A 5 23.55 7.28 17.39
CA ALA A 5 23.85 7.97 18.65
C ALA A 5 23.27 7.28 19.90
N GLN A 6 22.24 6.44 19.75
CA GLN A 6 21.66 5.68 20.86
C GLN A 6 22.43 4.40 21.16
N LEU A 7 23.05 3.79 20.14
CA LEU A 7 23.92 2.61 20.34
C LEU A 7 25.24 2.94 21.04
N ASP A 8 25.63 4.23 20.99
CA ASP A 8 26.85 4.73 21.65
C ASP A 8 26.58 5.19 23.10
N THR A 9 25.34 5.07 23.62
CA THR A 9 24.98 5.47 24.99
C THR A 9 25.06 4.31 25.95
N ASP A 10 25.34 4.62 27.25
CA ASP A 10 25.43 3.60 28.32
C ASP A 10 24.18 2.73 28.44
N GLY A 11 23.01 3.23 28.06
CA GLY A 11 21.76 2.48 28.11
C GLY A 11 21.65 1.29 27.12
N TYR A 12 22.58 1.16 26.17
CA TYR A 12 22.60 0.06 25.21
C TYR A 12 23.77 -0.90 25.37
N LYS A 13 24.67 -0.68 26.36
CA LYS A 13 25.85 -1.54 26.57
C LYS A 13 25.51 -3.00 26.78
N ASP A 14 24.38 -3.28 27.43
CA ASP A 14 23.93 -4.63 27.75
C ASP A 14 22.88 -5.16 26.76
N THR A 15 22.65 -4.44 25.65
CA THR A 15 21.68 -4.86 24.64
C THR A 15 22.26 -6.01 23.82
N LEU A 16 21.63 -7.17 23.87
CA LEU A 16 22.03 -8.36 23.10
C LEU A 16 21.35 -8.43 21.74
N ALA A 17 20.13 -7.88 21.63
CA ALA A 17 19.33 -7.96 20.42
C ALA A 17 18.36 -6.79 20.30
N ILE A 18 18.05 -6.45 19.04
CA ILE A 18 17.01 -5.49 18.67
C ILE A 18 16.00 -6.23 17.80
N ALA A 19 14.73 -6.28 18.21
CA ALA A 19 13.66 -6.85 17.43
C ALA A 19 12.72 -5.75 16.91
N ARG A 20 12.43 -5.76 15.60
CA ARG A 20 11.48 -4.86 14.99
C ARG A 20 10.24 -5.62 14.53
N ALA A 21 9.06 -5.22 15.03
CA ALA A 21 7.78 -5.68 14.51
C ALA A 21 7.49 -4.99 13.17
N GLY A 22 7.93 -5.59 12.06
CA GLY A 22 7.75 -5.10 10.70
C GLY A 22 8.91 -5.48 9.78
N ALA A 23 8.73 -5.32 8.46
CA ALA A 23 9.69 -5.77 7.47
C ALA A 23 10.92 -4.85 7.33
N GLY A 24 10.70 -3.53 7.24
CA GLY A 24 11.79 -2.58 6.99
C GLY A 24 12.66 -2.35 8.23
N VAL A 25 13.95 -2.13 8.05
CA VAL A 25 14.94 -1.87 9.12
C VAL A 25 15.61 -0.51 8.97
N ASN A 26 15.12 0.34 8.11
CA ASN A 26 15.66 1.67 7.83
C ASN A 26 15.67 2.64 9.03
N ASN A 27 14.97 2.30 10.10
CA ASN A 27 14.95 3.02 11.38
C ASN A 27 15.94 2.45 12.41
N ILE A 28 16.74 1.45 12.02
CA ILE A 28 17.78 0.82 12.85
C ILE A 28 19.10 0.92 12.08
N THR A 29 20.17 1.35 12.75
CA THR A 29 21.51 1.37 12.15
C THR A 29 22.12 -0.03 12.26
N VAL A 30 21.73 -0.90 11.33
CA VAL A 30 22.08 -2.35 11.35
C VAL A 30 23.59 -2.57 11.40
N ASP A 31 24.36 -1.86 10.56
CA ASP A 31 25.81 -2.03 10.49
C ASP A 31 26.50 -1.69 11.84
N LYS A 32 26.05 -0.65 12.52
CA LYS A 32 26.59 -0.30 13.86
C LYS A 32 26.15 -1.29 14.92
N ALA A 33 24.92 -1.77 14.87
CA ALA A 33 24.44 -2.81 15.77
C ALA A 33 25.29 -4.09 15.60
N ALA A 34 25.53 -4.51 14.36
CA ALA A 34 26.38 -5.65 14.05
C ALA A 34 27.81 -5.47 14.54
N ALA A 35 28.40 -4.27 14.34
CA ALA A 35 29.74 -3.95 14.85
C ALA A 35 29.83 -3.98 16.39
N ALA A 36 28.73 -3.67 17.09
CA ALA A 36 28.60 -3.77 18.53
C ALA A 36 28.23 -5.19 19.04
N GLY A 37 28.11 -6.19 18.14
CA GLY A 37 27.71 -7.55 18.51
C GLY A 37 26.22 -7.71 18.82
N ILE A 38 25.36 -6.72 18.44
CA ILE A 38 23.94 -6.72 18.71
C ILE A 38 23.20 -7.35 17.53
N CYS A 39 22.46 -8.44 17.76
CA CYS A 39 21.65 -9.09 16.75
C CYS A 39 20.41 -8.23 16.41
N VAL A 40 20.12 -8.04 15.11
CA VAL A 40 18.91 -7.34 14.67
C VAL A 40 17.95 -8.30 13.98
N PHE A 41 16.74 -8.39 14.50
CA PHE A 41 15.66 -9.22 13.98
C PHE A 41 14.53 -8.36 13.42
N ASN A 42 13.88 -8.83 12.38
CA ASN A 42 12.66 -8.22 11.84
C ASN A 42 11.60 -9.29 11.57
N THR A 43 10.36 -8.85 11.29
CA THR A 43 9.23 -9.75 11.00
C THR A 43 8.68 -9.49 9.60
N PRO A 44 9.35 -10.00 8.53
CA PRO A 44 8.93 -9.75 7.15
C PRO A 44 7.57 -10.35 6.87
N GLY A 45 6.62 -9.50 6.42
CA GLY A 45 5.28 -9.92 6.03
C GLY A 45 4.26 -9.97 7.17
N ALA A 46 4.63 -9.74 8.43
CA ALA A 46 3.68 -9.74 9.54
C ALA A 46 2.54 -8.71 9.37
N ASN A 47 2.80 -7.60 8.70
CA ASN A 47 1.81 -6.55 8.40
C ASN A 47 1.35 -6.53 6.93
N ALA A 48 1.67 -7.57 6.14
CA ALA A 48 1.41 -7.55 4.70
C ALA A 48 -0.08 -7.40 4.38
N ASN A 49 -0.94 -8.09 5.12
CA ASN A 49 -2.39 -7.99 4.96
C ASN A 49 -2.91 -6.59 5.26
N ALA A 50 -2.47 -5.97 6.36
CA ALA A 50 -2.89 -4.62 6.73
C ALA A 50 -2.48 -3.57 5.67
N VAL A 51 -1.30 -3.74 5.04
CA VAL A 51 -0.88 -2.87 3.93
C VAL A 51 -1.75 -3.09 2.69
N ALA A 52 -2.07 -4.33 2.35
CA ALA A 52 -2.92 -4.64 1.21
C ALA A 52 -4.36 -4.09 1.40
N GLU A 53 -4.92 -4.21 2.60
CA GLU A 53 -6.21 -3.62 2.96
C GLU A 53 -6.18 -2.09 2.86
N LEU A 54 -5.09 -1.44 3.30
CA LEU A 54 -4.93 0.01 3.18
C LEU A 54 -4.92 0.46 1.72
N VAL A 55 -4.25 -0.29 0.82
CA VAL A 55 -4.26 0.01 -0.63
C VAL A 55 -5.69 0.07 -1.16
N PHE A 56 -6.53 -0.93 -0.87
CA PHE A 56 -7.92 -0.96 -1.35
C PHE A 56 -8.82 0.04 -0.63
N THR A 57 -8.56 0.33 0.64
CA THR A 57 -9.27 1.39 1.39
C THR A 57 -9.04 2.76 0.74
N VAL A 58 -7.79 3.10 0.44
CA VAL A 58 -7.43 4.37 -0.22
C VAL A 58 -7.97 4.40 -1.65
N LEU A 59 -7.80 3.32 -2.41
CA LEU A 59 -8.28 3.20 -3.78
C LEU A 59 -9.80 3.33 -3.86
N GLY A 60 -10.53 2.64 -2.98
CA GLY A 60 -11.98 2.74 -2.90
C GLY A 60 -12.46 4.15 -2.50
N SER A 61 -11.77 4.77 -1.55
CA SER A 61 -12.05 6.16 -1.13
C SER A 61 -11.86 7.15 -2.28
N TYR A 62 -10.81 6.97 -3.08
CA TYR A 62 -10.56 7.79 -4.27
C TYR A 62 -11.60 7.51 -5.37
N ALA A 63 -11.81 6.25 -5.72
CA ALA A 63 -12.72 5.84 -6.78
C ALA A 63 -14.16 6.30 -6.55
N ARG A 64 -14.58 6.43 -5.30
CA ARG A 64 -15.94 6.82 -4.92
C ARG A 64 -16.05 8.26 -4.40
N ASN A 65 -15.00 9.07 -4.51
CA ASN A 65 -14.97 10.46 -4.04
C ASN A 65 -15.43 10.63 -2.58
N ILE A 66 -15.03 9.70 -1.70
CA ILE A 66 -15.51 9.67 -0.30
C ILE A 66 -15.11 10.93 0.47
N LEU A 67 -13.84 11.35 0.38
CA LEU A 67 -13.38 12.54 1.14
C LEU A 67 -14.06 13.83 0.70
N PRO A 68 -14.17 14.17 -0.59
CA PRO A 68 -14.96 15.32 -1.03
C PRO A 68 -16.44 15.22 -0.64
N GLY A 69 -17.03 14.01 -0.67
CA GLY A 69 -18.42 13.79 -0.24
C GLY A 69 -18.62 14.07 1.26
N ILE A 70 -17.70 13.62 2.11
CA ILE A 70 -17.71 13.91 3.55
C ILE A 70 -17.61 15.42 3.81
N GLN A 71 -16.70 16.09 3.10
CA GLN A 71 -16.54 17.54 3.24
C GLN A 71 -17.84 18.27 2.85
N PHE A 72 -18.42 17.92 1.71
CA PHE A 72 -19.70 18.48 1.28
C PHE A 72 -20.81 18.26 2.31
N ALA A 73 -20.93 17.07 2.87
CA ALA A 73 -21.93 16.78 3.90
C ALA A 73 -21.72 17.65 5.17
N ARG A 74 -20.48 17.81 5.62
CA ARG A 74 -20.14 18.64 6.78
C ARG A 74 -20.41 20.12 6.56
N GLU A 75 -20.25 20.62 5.36
CA GLU A 75 -20.52 22.02 5.00
C GLU A 75 -22.02 22.28 4.77
N THR A 76 -22.74 21.29 4.22
CA THR A 76 -24.14 21.44 3.83
C THR A 76 -25.09 21.29 5.02
N ALA A 77 -24.87 20.31 5.89
CA ALA A 77 -25.80 20.01 7.00
C ALA A 77 -26.01 21.22 7.97
N PRO A 78 -24.93 21.89 8.47
CA PRO A 78 -25.13 23.05 9.37
C PRO A 78 -25.69 24.29 8.68
N ALA A 79 -25.60 24.34 7.35
CA ALA A 79 -26.04 25.51 6.56
C ALA A 79 -27.51 25.43 6.11
N THR A 80 -28.27 24.45 6.61
CA THR A 80 -29.67 24.22 6.25
C THR A 80 -30.59 24.42 7.43
N GLY A 81 -31.74 25.08 7.20
CA GLY A 81 -32.73 25.40 8.23
C GLY A 81 -33.85 24.37 8.39
N SER A 82 -33.93 23.38 7.48
CA SER A 82 -34.93 22.30 7.50
C SER A 82 -34.47 21.06 6.76
N ASP A 83 -35.06 19.91 7.09
CA ASP A 83 -34.78 18.63 6.43
C ASP A 83 -35.07 18.68 4.93
N LYS A 84 -36.14 19.34 4.52
CA LYS A 84 -36.48 19.49 3.09
C LYS A 84 -35.41 20.26 2.32
N GLU A 85 -34.89 21.35 2.90
CA GLU A 85 -33.82 22.13 2.29
C GLU A 85 -32.52 21.30 2.20
N LEU A 86 -32.23 20.48 3.22
CA LEU A 86 -31.11 19.59 3.23
C LEU A 86 -31.20 18.55 2.09
N ASP A 87 -32.37 17.92 1.96
CA ASP A 87 -32.60 16.92 0.89
C ASP A 87 -32.42 17.55 -0.49
N GLU A 88 -32.98 18.75 -0.72
CA GLU A 88 -32.81 19.45 -2.00
C GLU A 88 -31.36 19.79 -2.30
N LYS A 89 -30.58 20.22 -1.31
CA LYS A 89 -29.15 20.53 -1.48
C LYS A 89 -28.33 19.28 -1.74
N VAL A 90 -28.61 18.18 -1.04
CA VAL A 90 -27.95 16.89 -1.24
C VAL A 90 -28.25 16.35 -2.63
N GLU A 91 -29.52 16.32 -3.05
CA GLU A 91 -29.91 15.85 -4.39
C GLU A 91 -29.24 16.65 -5.52
N LYS A 92 -29.19 17.97 -5.41
CA LYS A 92 -28.50 18.82 -6.39
C LYS A 92 -26.98 18.66 -6.36
N GLY A 93 -26.40 18.37 -5.20
CA GLY A 93 -24.95 18.33 -5.00
C GLY A 93 -24.29 16.96 -5.23
N LYS A 94 -25.00 15.85 -4.96
CA LYS A 94 -24.44 14.48 -4.96
C LYS A 94 -23.82 14.06 -6.30
N GLY A 95 -24.33 14.56 -7.41
CA GLY A 95 -23.83 14.23 -8.74
C GLY A 95 -22.37 14.62 -8.97
N LYS A 96 -21.84 15.60 -8.24
CA LYS A 96 -20.45 16.03 -8.30
C LYS A 96 -19.47 14.96 -7.76
N PHE A 97 -19.99 14.02 -6.98
CA PHE A 97 -19.21 12.96 -6.33
C PHE A 97 -19.40 11.61 -7.03
N ALA A 98 -19.99 11.61 -8.22
CA ALA A 98 -20.04 10.41 -9.04
C ALA A 98 -18.60 9.93 -9.31
N GLY A 99 -18.31 8.71 -8.90
CA GLY A 99 -17.01 8.08 -9.08
C GLY A 99 -17.05 7.01 -10.16
N PHE A 100 -16.12 6.08 -10.09
CA PHE A 100 -16.05 4.91 -10.97
C PHE A 100 -15.99 3.62 -10.15
N GLU A 101 -16.29 2.51 -10.81
CA GLU A 101 -16.15 1.18 -10.23
C GLU A 101 -14.74 0.63 -10.49
N LEU A 102 -14.22 -0.15 -9.52
CA LEU A 102 -12.96 -0.88 -9.70
C LEU A 102 -13.15 -2.08 -10.64
N ALA A 103 -14.35 -2.68 -10.63
CA ALA A 103 -14.69 -3.80 -11.51
C ALA A 103 -14.43 -3.46 -12.98
N GLY A 104 -13.74 -4.35 -13.67
CA GLY A 104 -13.37 -4.18 -15.09
C GLY A 104 -12.16 -3.27 -15.36
N LYS A 105 -11.66 -2.51 -14.35
CA LYS A 105 -10.41 -1.77 -14.44
C LYS A 105 -9.21 -2.70 -14.40
N THR A 106 -8.09 -2.26 -14.94
CA THR A 106 -6.83 -3.00 -14.92
C THR A 106 -5.94 -2.48 -13.80
N LEU A 107 -5.62 -3.34 -12.84
CA LEU A 107 -4.65 -3.08 -11.78
C LEU A 107 -3.28 -3.59 -12.21
N GLY A 108 -2.29 -2.70 -12.25
CA GLY A 108 -0.88 -3.03 -12.40
C GLY A 108 -0.21 -3.17 -11.04
N VAL A 109 0.54 -4.25 -10.84
CA VAL A 109 1.29 -4.49 -9.58
C VAL A 109 2.77 -4.64 -9.92
N ILE A 110 3.61 -3.78 -9.34
CA ILE A 110 5.06 -3.87 -9.45
C ILE A 110 5.64 -4.40 -8.14
N GLY A 111 6.30 -5.56 -8.21
CA GLY A 111 6.81 -6.29 -7.06
C GLY A 111 5.80 -7.32 -6.55
N LEU A 112 6.13 -8.61 -6.69
CA LEU A 112 5.33 -9.75 -6.24
C LEU A 112 5.92 -10.36 -4.95
N GLY A 113 6.30 -9.47 -4.01
CA GLY A 113 6.59 -9.85 -2.64
C GLY A 113 5.30 -10.20 -1.86
N LYS A 114 5.41 -10.43 -0.55
CA LYS A 114 4.27 -10.79 0.31
C LYS A 114 3.10 -9.81 0.22
N ILE A 115 3.37 -8.50 0.09
CA ILE A 115 2.33 -7.46 -0.06
C ILE A 115 1.76 -7.48 -1.48
N GLY A 116 2.63 -7.47 -2.50
CA GLY A 116 2.19 -7.38 -3.89
C GLY A 116 1.30 -8.54 -4.32
N VAL A 117 1.57 -9.75 -3.86
CA VAL A 117 0.70 -10.92 -4.09
C VAL A 117 -0.68 -10.73 -3.47
N LEU A 118 -0.76 -10.25 -2.22
CA LEU A 118 -2.04 -9.98 -1.56
C LEU A 118 -2.82 -8.88 -2.29
N VAL A 119 -2.14 -7.81 -2.72
CA VAL A 119 -2.77 -6.73 -3.50
C VAL A 119 -3.27 -7.24 -4.85
N ALA A 120 -2.49 -8.06 -5.55
CA ALA A 120 -2.91 -8.66 -6.81
C ALA A 120 -4.16 -9.54 -6.63
N ASN A 121 -4.15 -10.41 -5.61
CA ASN A 121 -5.28 -11.30 -5.31
C ASN A 121 -6.55 -10.50 -4.92
N LEU A 122 -6.42 -9.46 -4.09
CA LEU A 122 -7.53 -8.56 -3.78
C LEU A 122 -8.05 -7.84 -5.02
N GLY A 123 -7.18 -7.49 -5.97
CA GLY A 123 -7.60 -6.93 -7.26
C GLY A 123 -8.52 -7.87 -8.03
N VAL A 124 -8.16 -9.16 -8.10
CA VAL A 124 -9.00 -10.19 -8.71
C VAL A 124 -10.35 -10.30 -7.98
N GLN A 125 -10.36 -10.32 -6.64
CA GLN A 125 -11.58 -10.37 -5.84
C GLN A 125 -12.49 -9.15 -6.07
N HIS A 126 -11.91 -7.98 -6.37
CA HIS A 126 -12.65 -6.78 -6.79
C HIS A 126 -13.05 -6.79 -8.28
N ARG A 127 -12.93 -7.94 -8.96
CA ARG A 127 -13.26 -8.13 -10.38
C ARG A 127 -12.46 -7.22 -11.33
N MET A 128 -11.25 -6.85 -10.90
CA MET A 128 -10.30 -6.13 -11.76
C MET A 128 -9.56 -7.13 -12.66
N LYS A 129 -9.08 -6.66 -13.80
CA LYS A 129 -8.01 -7.34 -14.53
C LYS A 129 -6.70 -7.03 -13.81
N VAL A 130 -5.87 -8.04 -13.55
CA VAL A 130 -4.62 -7.81 -12.83
C VAL A 130 -3.44 -8.21 -13.70
N VAL A 131 -2.53 -7.27 -13.89
CA VAL A 131 -1.24 -7.48 -14.55
C VAL A 131 -0.13 -7.16 -13.55
N ALA A 132 0.95 -7.92 -13.58
CA ALA A 132 2.02 -7.75 -12.60
C ALA A 132 3.40 -7.89 -13.23
N PHE A 133 4.39 -7.33 -12.57
CA PHE A 133 5.80 -7.52 -12.92
C PHE A 133 6.64 -7.61 -11.65
N ASP A 134 7.51 -8.61 -11.62
CA ASP A 134 8.60 -8.74 -10.66
C ASP A 134 9.79 -9.38 -11.39
N PRO A 135 11.01 -8.81 -11.33
CA PRO A 135 12.17 -9.38 -11.98
C PRO A 135 12.70 -10.65 -11.29
N PHE A 136 12.37 -10.84 -9.99
CA PHE A 136 12.87 -11.95 -9.17
C PHE A 136 11.79 -12.49 -8.22
N PRO A 137 10.65 -12.96 -8.75
CA PRO A 137 9.58 -13.45 -7.91
C PRO A 137 10.01 -14.73 -7.18
N SER A 138 9.69 -14.85 -5.89
CA SER A 138 9.93 -16.12 -5.19
C SER A 138 8.88 -17.16 -5.60
N VAL A 139 9.29 -18.43 -5.62
CA VAL A 139 8.40 -19.55 -5.97
C VAL A 139 7.21 -19.60 -5.01
N ASP A 140 7.45 -19.43 -3.71
CA ASP A 140 6.39 -19.46 -2.69
C ASP A 140 5.35 -18.35 -2.89
N ASN A 141 5.79 -17.16 -3.28
CA ASN A 141 4.89 -16.04 -3.56
C ASN A 141 4.06 -16.30 -4.82
N ILE A 142 4.67 -16.83 -5.87
CA ILE A 142 3.96 -17.17 -7.11
C ILE A 142 2.90 -18.26 -6.88
N HIS A 143 3.18 -19.25 -6.03
CA HIS A 143 2.20 -20.28 -5.69
C HIS A 143 0.96 -19.72 -4.95
N GLN A 144 1.07 -18.55 -4.31
CA GLN A 144 -0.04 -17.89 -3.63
C GLN A 144 -0.78 -16.91 -4.54
N LEU A 145 -0.28 -16.66 -5.74
CA LEU A 145 -0.88 -15.72 -6.69
C LEU A 145 -2.08 -16.37 -7.38
N GLU A 146 -3.17 -15.61 -7.48
CA GLU A 146 -4.36 -16.03 -8.22
C GLU A 146 -4.00 -16.35 -9.69
N PRO A 147 -4.42 -17.51 -10.24
CA PRO A 147 -4.02 -17.94 -11.58
C PRO A 147 -4.43 -17.00 -12.72
N SER A 148 -5.40 -16.14 -12.49
CA SER A 148 -5.86 -15.13 -13.46
C SER A 148 -4.96 -13.90 -13.57
N VAL A 149 -4.00 -13.73 -12.66
CA VAL A 149 -3.02 -12.64 -12.70
C VAL A 149 -2.02 -12.87 -13.82
N GLN A 150 -1.93 -11.92 -14.74
CA GLN A 150 -1.00 -12.00 -15.86
C GLN A 150 0.35 -11.37 -15.51
N ILE A 151 1.40 -12.17 -15.49
CA ILE A 151 2.77 -11.67 -15.27
C ILE A 151 3.35 -11.19 -16.61
N LEU A 152 3.75 -9.92 -16.67
CA LEU A 152 4.34 -9.27 -17.83
C LEU A 152 5.88 -9.24 -17.73
N LYS A 153 6.55 -8.96 -18.84
CA LYS A 153 8.02 -9.04 -18.95
C LYS A 153 8.74 -7.79 -18.48
N SER A 154 8.03 -6.67 -18.27
CA SER A 154 8.62 -5.40 -17.84
C SER A 154 7.60 -4.49 -17.17
N MET A 155 8.09 -3.54 -16.35
CA MET A 155 7.28 -2.47 -15.77
C MET A 155 6.62 -1.60 -16.83
N ALA A 156 7.33 -1.29 -17.91
CA ALA A 156 6.79 -0.49 -19.00
C ALA A 156 5.56 -1.16 -19.63
N GLN A 157 5.55 -2.49 -19.77
CA GLN A 157 4.38 -3.21 -20.24
C GLN A 157 3.21 -3.14 -19.26
N VAL A 158 3.46 -3.21 -17.95
CA VAL A 158 2.42 -3.04 -16.93
C VAL A 158 1.85 -1.64 -16.99
N ALA A 159 2.70 -0.61 -16.99
CA ALA A 159 2.30 0.79 -17.03
C ALA A 159 1.50 1.14 -18.31
N ALA A 160 1.82 0.52 -19.43
CA ALA A 160 1.14 0.78 -20.70
C ALA A 160 -0.32 0.29 -20.74
N VAL A 161 -0.70 -0.67 -19.90
CA VAL A 161 -2.01 -1.31 -19.97
C VAL A 161 -2.86 -1.14 -18.72
N CYS A 162 -2.30 -0.67 -17.60
CA CYS A 162 -3.04 -0.51 -16.37
C CYS A 162 -3.75 0.83 -16.26
N ASP A 163 -4.94 0.83 -15.66
CA ASP A 163 -5.65 2.04 -15.25
C ASP A 163 -5.14 2.55 -13.90
N ILE A 164 -4.65 1.64 -13.06
CA ILE A 164 -4.21 1.88 -11.68
C ILE A 164 -2.91 1.12 -11.47
N LEU A 165 -1.91 1.78 -10.90
CA LEU A 165 -0.60 1.18 -10.62
C LEU A 165 -0.33 1.16 -9.13
N SER A 166 0.05 -0.01 -8.60
CA SER A 166 0.46 -0.20 -7.21
C SER A 166 1.88 -0.77 -7.14
N ILE A 167 2.73 -0.14 -6.31
CA ILE A 167 4.16 -0.42 -6.29
C ILE A 167 4.55 -0.97 -4.92
N HIS A 168 5.14 -2.17 -4.91
CA HIS A 168 5.49 -2.93 -3.71
C HIS A 168 6.93 -3.44 -3.75
N VAL A 169 7.84 -2.62 -4.22
CA VAL A 169 9.27 -2.90 -4.21
C VAL A 169 9.98 -2.16 -3.07
N PRO A 170 11.02 -2.74 -2.46
CA PRO A 170 11.81 -2.03 -1.46
C PRO A 170 12.58 -0.87 -2.10
N LEU A 171 12.80 0.22 -1.35
CA LEU A 171 13.69 1.28 -1.78
C LEU A 171 15.14 0.81 -1.73
N SER A 172 15.80 0.80 -2.87
CA SER A 172 17.20 0.48 -3.05
C SER A 172 17.79 1.37 -4.16
N ASP A 173 19.09 1.31 -4.38
CA ASP A 173 19.70 2.06 -5.48
C ASP A 173 19.18 1.62 -6.85
N LYS A 174 18.74 0.35 -6.98
CA LYS A 174 18.15 -0.20 -8.22
C LYS A 174 16.69 0.20 -8.42
N THR A 175 15.99 0.57 -7.36
CA THR A 175 14.56 0.91 -7.40
C THR A 175 14.29 2.40 -7.16
N ARG A 176 15.32 3.18 -6.85
CA ARG A 176 15.22 4.64 -6.70
C ARG A 176 14.84 5.30 -8.02
N GLY A 177 13.76 6.09 -8.02
CA GLY A 177 13.30 6.79 -9.23
C GLY A 177 12.73 5.86 -10.31
N ILE A 178 12.20 4.70 -9.93
CA ILE A 178 11.62 3.70 -10.82
C ILE A 178 10.29 4.18 -11.44
N VAL A 179 9.67 5.19 -10.84
CA VAL A 179 8.42 5.86 -11.26
C VAL A 179 8.63 7.36 -11.24
#